data_fddfc0d8c130e47ca8c07e2d98c7ef48
#
_entry.id   fddfc0d8c130e47ca8c07e2d98c7ef48
#
_cell.length_a   1.000
_cell.length_b   1.000
_cell.length_c   1.000
_cell.angle_alpha   90.00
_cell.angle_beta   90.00
_cell.angle_gamma   90.00
#
_symmetry.space_group_name_H-M   'P 1'
#
loop_
_entity.id
_entity.type
_entity.pdbx_description
1 polymer ?
#
loop_
_entity_poly.entity_id
_entity_poly.type
_entity_poly.pdbx_seq_one_letter_code
_entity_poly.pdbx_strand_id
1 'polypeptide(L)'
;VNYSEFKRIANYGDVKNQTIININKVNGNIVGGISGEYNPSVKDFYRNLLVYLESKRVLFNPGAVEQKEHCIASVLEMKQTLASSVMGMSFTDKELQPIRDMIEACNNYLDKVGIFNGHGFIIDHQDWEWFNMSPNGALGSLRMGFRSVIENIERDYGLKYNKEIR
;
A
#
# COMPACT_ATOMS: atom_id res chain seq x y z
N VAL A 1 -4.27 -19.82 14.11
CA VAL A 1 -2.96 -19.14 14.21
C VAL A 1 -2.76 -18.76 15.66
N ASN A 2 -1.66 -19.21 16.25
CA ASN A 2 -1.39 -18.95 17.64
C ASN A 2 -0.85 -17.51 17.79
N TYR A 3 -1.08 -16.87 18.94
CA TYR A 3 -0.66 -15.50 19.26
C TYR A 3 0.84 -15.24 19.01
N SER A 4 1.69 -16.28 19.13
CA SER A 4 3.12 -16.20 18.82
C SER A 4 3.43 -16.06 17.32
N GLU A 5 2.58 -16.64 16.43
CA GLU A 5 2.71 -16.49 14.98
C GLU A 5 2.22 -15.12 14.52
N PHE A 6 1.17 -14.59 15.14
CA PHE A 6 0.72 -13.23 14.89
C PHE A 6 1.78 -12.20 15.28
N LYS A 7 2.40 -12.37 16.45
CA LYS A 7 3.50 -11.52 16.90
C LYS A 7 4.72 -11.62 15.95
N ARG A 8 4.94 -12.79 15.34
CA ARG A 8 5.97 -12.99 14.31
C ARG A 8 5.63 -12.29 13.00
N ILE A 9 4.36 -12.28 12.59
CA ILE A 9 3.87 -11.55 11.40
C ILE A 9 3.93 -10.03 11.65
N ALA A 10 3.50 -9.57 12.81
CA ALA A 10 3.59 -8.16 13.20
C ALA A 10 5.05 -7.69 13.34
N ASN A 11 5.92 -8.51 13.95
CA ASN A 11 7.35 -8.21 14.07
C ASN A 11 8.12 -8.39 12.76
N TYR A 12 7.61 -9.16 11.79
CA TYR A 12 8.21 -9.26 10.46
C TYR A 12 8.12 -7.93 9.70
N GLY A 13 7.09 -7.11 10.02
CA GLY A 13 7.02 -5.72 9.59
C GLY A 13 8.09 -4.84 10.28
N ASP A 14 8.36 -5.07 11.56
CA ASP A 14 9.31 -4.26 12.34
C ASP A 14 10.78 -4.55 12.03
N VAL A 15 11.14 -5.78 11.68
CA VAL A 15 12.54 -6.17 11.40
C VAL A 15 13.01 -5.70 10.02
N LYS A 16 12.09 -5.43 9.08
CA LYS A 16 12.40 -4.84 7.76
C LYS A 16 12.20 -3.33 7.68
N ASN A 17 11.88 -2.66 8.78
CA ASN A 17 11.74 -1.20 8.87
C ASN A 17 13.04 -0.41 8.60
N GLN A 18 14.14 -1.07 8.24
CA GLN A 18 15.34 -0.38 7.71
C GLN A 18 15.31 -0.18 6.20
N THR A 19 14.29 -0.69 5.50
CA THR A 19 14.03 -0.33 4.11
C THR A 19 12.65 0.30 3.99
N ILE A 20 12.34 1.27 4.85
CA ILE A 20 11.39 2.31 4.50
C ILE A 20 12.07 3.01 3.34
N ILE A 21 11.56 2.77 2.13
CA ILE A 21 11.86 3.67 1.02
C ILE A 21 11.38 5.02 1.51
N ASN A 22 12.32 5.82 1.99
CA ASN A 22 12.05 7.19 2.38
C ASN A 22 11.76 7.89 1.05
N ILE A 23 10.49 7.85 0.62
CA ILE A 23 10.03 8.43 -0.65
C ILE A 23 10.41 9.92 -0.68
N ASN A 24 10.72 10.48 0.48
CA ASN A 24 11.11 11.87 0.67
C ASN A 24 12.63 12.13 0.68
N LYS A 25 13.48 11.10 0.62
CA LYS A 25 14.94 11.27 0.54
C LYS A 25 15.52 10.49 -0.62
N VAL A 26 15.46 11.06 -1.79
CA VAL A 26 16.40 10.71 -2.85
C VAL A 26 17.72 11.38 -2.46
N ASN A 27 18.73 10.59 -2.07
CA ASN A 27 20.09 11.08 -1.94
C ASN A 27 20.58 11.55 -3.32
N GLY A 28 20.40 12.83 -3.59
CA GLY A 28 21.05 13.48 -4.73
C GLY A 28 22.55 13.43 -4.49
N ASN A 29 23.30 12.80 -5.39
CA ASN A 29 24.75 12.91 -5.42
C ASN A 29 25.11 14.40 -5.55
N ILE A 30 25.78 14.93 -4.54
CA ILE A 30 26.29 16.30 -4.51
C ILE A 30 27.47 16.35 -5.49
N VAL A 31 27.24 16.91 -6.65
CA VAL A 31 28.34 17.44 -7.49
C VAL A 31 28.25 18.95 -7.39
N GLY A 32 29.15 19.52 -6.57
CA GLY A 32 29.35 20.98 -6.48
C GLY A 32 28.43 21.69 -5.47
N GLY A 33 28.76 21.68 -4.21
CA GLY A 33 28.71 22.77 -3.23
C GLY A 33 27.41 23.55 -3.00
N ILE A 34 26.24 23.09 -3.43
CA ILE A 34 24.95 23.72 -3.10
C ILE A 34 24.08 22.66 -2.40
N SER A 35 23.97 22.75 -1.08
CA SER A 35 23.01 21.98 -0.29
C SER A 35 21.60 22.57 -0.49
N GLY A 36 20.95 22.25 -1.62
CA GLY A 36 19.52 22.43 -1.80
C GLY A 36 18.79 21.26 -1.17
N GLU A 37 17.90 21.48 -0.22
CA GLU A 37 16.94 20.45 0.17
C GLU A 37 16.09 20.12 -1.07
N TYR A 38 16.24 18.87 -1.57
CA TYR A 38 15.38 18.40 -2.65
C TYR A 38 13.97 18.18 -2.07
N ASN A 39 13.05 19.05 -2.43
CA ASN A 39 11.63 18.88 -2.10
C ASN A 39 10.93 18.32 -3.35
N PRO A 40 10.61 17.01 -3.37
CA PRO A 40 10.00 16.38 -4.52
C PRO A 40 8.63 17.00 -4.80
N SER A 41 8.33 17.23 -6.08
CA SER A 41 7.01 17.65 -6.49
C SER A 41 5.96 16.56 -6.18
N VAL A 42 4.69 16.94 -6.06
CA VAL A 42 3.58 15.98 -5.90
C VAL A 42 3.55 14.95 -7.03
N LYS A 43 3.92 15.37 -8.26
CA LYS A 43 4.07 14.45 -9.40
C LYS A 43 5.19 13.42 -9.17
N ASP A 44 6.33 13.82 -8.61
CA ASP A 44 7.43 12.90 -8.32
C ASP A 44 7.06 11.94 -7.18
N PHE A 45 6.32 12.42 -6.19
CA PHE A 45 5.75 11.59 -5.16
C PHE A 45 4.87 10.48 -5.76
N TYR A 46 3.91 10.82 -6.62
CA TYR A 46 3.04 9.84 -7.25
C TYR A 46 3.78 8.89 -8.19
N ARG A 47 4.81 9.36 -8.90
CA ARG A 47 5.69 8.48 -9.70
C ARG A 47 6.34 7.41 -8.82
N ASN A 48 6.91 7.80 -7.70
CA ASN A 48 7.55 6.87 -6.77
C ASN A 48 6.53 5.93 -6.11
N LEU A 49 5.33 6.42 -5.79
CA LEU A 49 4.25 5.61 -5.28
C LEU A 49 3.82 4.53 -6.29
N LEU A 50 3.65 4.87 -7.57
CA LEU A 50 3.30 3.90 -8.61
C LEU A 50 4.37 2.79 -8.71
N VAL A 51 5.66 3.14 -8.69
CA VAL A 51 6.76 2.15 -8.68
C VAL A 51 6.69 1.24 -7.44
N TYR A 52 6.38 1.80 -6.27
CA TYR A 52 6.17 1.01 -5.06
C TYR A 52 5.00 0.03 -5.24
N LEU A 53 3.85 0.48 -5.76
CA LEU A 53 2.67 -0.36 -5.98
C LEU A 53 2.93 -1.46 -7.03
N GLU A 54 3.77 -1.22 -8.02
CA GLU A 54 4.21 -2.23 -9.01
C GLU A 54 4.94 -3.42 -8.36
N SER A 55 5.49 -3.24 -7.16
CA SER A 55 6.13 -4.31 -6.38
C SER A 55 5.13 -5.16 -5.58
N LYS A 56 3.87 -4.72 -5.42
CA LYS A 56 2.87 -5.33 -4.54
C LYS A 56 2.05 -6.39 -5.27
N ARG A 57 2.52 -7.64 -5.18
CA ARG A 57 1.92 -8.81 -5.86
C ARG A 57 0.43 -8.97 -5.58
N VAL A 58 -0.03 -8.64 -4.37
CA VAL A 58 -1.45 -8.70 -3.98
C VAL A 58 -2.37 -7.92 -4.93
N LEU A 59 -1.85 -6.90 -5.62
CA LEU A 59 -2.63 -6.08 -6.56
C LEU A 59 -2.81 -6.74 -7.94
N PHE A 60 -1.91 -7.65 -8.37
CA PHE A 60 -1.93 -8.15 -9.75
C PHE A 60 -1.75 -9.66 -9.90
N ASN A 61 -1.23 -10.38 -8.91
CA ASN A 61 -1.07 -11.83 -9.03
C ASN A 61 -2.41 -12.57 -9.02
N PRO A 62 -2.53 -13.71 -9.73
CA PRO A 62 -3.70 -14.57 -9.59
C PRO A 62 -3.88 -15.01 -8.12
N GLY A 63 -5.11 -14.93 -7.61
CA GLY A 63 -5.41 -15.32 -6.23
C GLY A 63 -4.99 -16.76 -5.87
N ALA A 64 -5.04 -17.66 -6.86
CA ALA A 64 -4.66 -19.06 -6.70
C ALA A 64 -3.17 -19.31 -6.36
N VAL A 65 -2.30 -18.32 -6.57
CA VAL A 65 -0.86 -18.41 -6.26
C VAL A 65 -0.48 -17.59 -5.03
N GLU A 66 -1.44 -16.98 -4.36
CA GLU A 66 -1.23 -16.19 -3.16
C GLU A 66 -1.59 -17.00 -1.89
N GLN A 67 -1.07 -16.55 -0.75
CA GLN A 67 -1.38 -17.10 0.57
C GLN A 67 -2.04 -16.02 1.42
N LYS A 68 -3.04 -16.41 2.24
CA LYS A 68 -3.85 -15.51 3.07
C LYS A 68 -2.99 -14.57 3.91
N GLU A 69 -2.07 -15.14 4.66
CA GLU A 69 -1.20 -14.42 5.58
C GLU A 69 -0.30 -13.41 4.84
N HIS A 70 0.19 -13.78 3.67
CA HIS A 70 1.02 -12.90 2.84
C HIS A 70 0.20 -11.76 2.22
N CYS A 71 -1.04 -12.02 1.80
CA CYS A 71 -1.94 -10.96 1.32
C CYS A 71 -2.26 -9.97 2.42
N ILE A 72 -2.64 -10.45 3.60
CA ILE A 72 -2.96 -9.59 4.76
C ILE A 72 -1.73 -8.78 5.17
N ALA A 73 -0.56 -9.40 5.30
CA ALA A 73 0.67 -8.71 5.65
C ALA A 73 1.02 -7.63 4.60
N SER A 74 0.84 -7.94 3.31
CA SER A 74 1.08 -6.98 2.22
C SER A 74 0.11 -5.79 2.27
N VAL A 75 -1.16 -6.02 2.58
CA VAL A 75 -2.16 -4.94 2.69
C VAL A 75 -1.89 -4.07 3.92
N LEU A 76 -1.52 -4.67 5.05
CA LEU A 76 -1.12 -3.92 6.25
C LEU A 76 0.12 -3.04 5.97
N GLU A 77 1.12 -3.59 5.30
CA GLU A 77 2.33 -2.85 4.90
C GLU A 77 1.99 -1.71 3.94
N MET A 78 1.14 -1.96 2.93
CA MET A 78 0.69 -0.90 2.01
C MET A 78 -0.01 0.23 2.76
N LYS A 79 -0.97 -0.09 3.64
CA LYS A 79 -1.67 0.90 4.46
C LYS A 79 -0.71 1.75 5.28
N GLN A 80 0.25 1.12 5.96
CA GLN A 80 1.25 1.83 6.77
C GLN A 80 2.15 2.71 5.91
N THR A 81 2.61 2.20 4.77
CA THR A 81 3.46 2.95 3.84
C THR A 81 2.70 4.16 3.28
N LEU A 82 1.45 3.99 2.84
CA LEU A 82 0.61 5.08 2.36
C LEU A 82 0.43 6.18 3.43
N ALA A 83 0.11 5.79 4.67
CA ALA A 83 -0.08 6.74 5.76
C ALA A 83 1.21 7.50 6.12
N SER A 84 2.36 6.82 6.11
CA SER A 84 3.65 7.42 6.44
C SER A 84 4.25 8.24 5.30
N SER A 85 3.93 7.91 4.05
CA SER A 85 4.51 8.55 2.86
C SER A 85 4.16 10.03 2.69
N VAL A 86 3.05 10.47 3.28
CA VAL A 86 2.61 11.87 3.21
C VAL A 86 3.25 12.76 4.26
N MET A 87 3.98 12.18 5.21
CA MET A 87 4.64 12.96 6.27
C MET A 87 5.78 13.79 5.71
N GLY A 88 5.83 15.07 6.09
CA GLY A 88 6.89 15.99 5.68
C GLY A 88 6.72 16.61 4.29
N MET A 89 5.60 16.36 3.61
CA MET A 89 5.21 17.03 2.39
C MET A 89 3.95 17.88 2.60
N SER A 90 3.85 18.97 1.84
CA SER A 90 2.64 19.80 1.82
C SER A 90 1.77 19.37 0.63
N PHE A 91 0.58 18.86 0.94
CA PHE A 91 -0.43 18.48 -0.05
C PHE A 91 -1.69 19.32 0.14
N THR A 92 -2.38 19.63 -0.92
CA THR A 92 -3.76 20.06 -0.89
C THR A 92 -4.67 18.87 -0.58
N ASP A 93 -5.91 19.11 -0.13
CA ASP A 93 -6.88 18.03 0.10
C ASP A 93 -7.15 17.19 -1.16
N LYS A 94 -7.20 17.84 -2.33
CA LYS A 94 -7.36 17.16 -3.62
C LYS A 94 -6.19 16.23 -3.92
N GLU A 95 -4.97 16.65 -3.61
CA GLU A 95 -3.77 15.84 -3.80
C GLU A 95 -3.65 14.71 -2.78
N LEU A 96 -4.24 14.83 -1.61
CA LEU A 96 -4.29 13.76 -0.60
C LEU A 96 -5.40 12.72 -0.88
N GLN A 97 -6.43 13.07 -1.64
CA GLN A 97 -7.58 12.19 -1.82
C GLN A 97 -7.22 10.81 -2.38
N PRO A 98 -6.35 10.66 -3.39
CA PRO A 98 -5.90 9.35 -3.86
C PRO A 98 -5.29 8.46 -2.76
N ILE A 99 -4.52 9.05 -1.85
CA ILE A 99 -3.92 8.32 -0.72
C ILE A 99 -5.00 7.86 0.26
N ARG A 100 -5.95 8.74 0.59
CA ARG A 100 -7.09 8.41 1.46
C ARG A 100 -7.91 7.26 0.88
N ASP A 101 -8.20 7.29 -0.41
CA ASP A 101 -8.99 6.27 -1.10
C ASP A 101 -8.25 4.91 -1.11
N MET A 102 -6.93 4.90 -1.31
CA MET A 102 -6.12 3.68 -1.23
C MET A 102 -6.09 3.11 0.20
N ILE A 103 -5.95 3.97 1.23
CA ILE A 103 -6.00 3.55 2.64
C ILE A 103 -7.38 2.96 2.96
N GLU A 104 -8.45 3.58 2.48
CA GLU A 104 -9.81 3.08 2.64
C GLU A 104 -9.99 1.71 1.97
N ALA A 105 -9.47 1.51 0.77
CA ALA A 105 -9.49 0.20 0.11
C ALA A 105 -8.75 -0.87 0.94
N CYS A 106 -7.63 -0.52 1.57
CA CYS A 106 -6.92 -1.41 2.49
C CYS A 106 -7.76 -1.72 3.74
N ASN A 107 -8.41 -0.73 4.35
CA ASN A 107 -9.28 -0.91 5.50
C ASN A 107 -10.43 -1.86 5.17
N ASN A 108 -11.12 -1.61 4.06
CA ASN A 108 -12.24 -2.43 3.60
C ASN A 108 -11.84 -3.90 3.34
N TYR A 109 -10.63 -4.14 2.83
CA TYR A 109 -10.09 -5.49 2.71
C TYR A 109 -9.89 -6.13 4.09
N LEU A 110 -9.21 -5.43 4.99
CA LEU A 110 -8.87 -5.95 6.32
C LEU A 110 -10.14 -6.23 7.15
N ASP A 111 -11.16 -5.39 7.07
CA ASP A 111 -12.44 -5.56 7.76
C ASP A 111 -13.21 -6.81 7.27
N LYS A 112 -13.02 -7.18 5.99
CA LYS A 112 -13.64 -8.38 5.42
C LYS A 112 -12.90 -9.68 5.77
N VAL A 113 -11.59 -9.62 5.99
CA VAL A 113 -10.76 -10.82 6.20
C VAL A 113 -10.37 -11.07 7.64
N GLY A 114 -10.72 -10.16 8.57
CA GLY A 114 -10.34 -10.32 9.95
C GLY A 114 -11.13 -9.45 10.91
N ILE A 115 -10.80 -9.58 12.17
CA ILE A 115 -11.43 -8.89 13.29
C ILE A 115 -10.36 -8.15 14.08
N PHE A 116 -10.59 -6.86 14.34
CA PHE A 116 -9.81 -6.11 15.31
C PHE A 116 -10.42 -6.30 16.70
N ASN A 117 -9.61 -6.74 17.63
CA ASN A 117 -9.96 -6.75 19.05
C ASN A 117 -9.00 -5.87 19.84
N GLY A 118 -9.22 -5.71 21.15
CA GLY A 118 -8.37 -4.89 22.02
C GLY A 118 -6.90 -5.34 22.10
N HIS A 119 -6.54 -6.47 21.51
CA HIS A 119 -5.19 -7.03 21.48
C HIS A 119 -4.58 -7.03 20.07
N GLY A 120 -5.29 -6.53 19.05
CA GLY A 120 -4.82 -6.44 17.69
C GLY A 120 -5.77 -7.09 16.68
N PHE A 121 -5.24 -7.29 15.46
CA PHE A 121 -5.98 -7.88 14.35
C PHE A 121 -5.96 -9.41 14.47
N ILE A 122 -7.15 -10.04 14.45
CA ILE A 122 -7.32 -11.49 14.41
C ILE A 122 -7.78 -11.89 13.02
N ILE A 123 -7.05 -12.79 12.39
CA ILE A 123 -7.45 -13.37 11.11
C ILE A 123 -8.61 -14.33 11.36
N ASP A 124 -9.79 -14.05 10.81
CA ASP A 124 -10.92 -14.97 10.84
C ASP A 124 -10.64 -16.16 9.93
N HIS A 125 -10.98 -17.34 10.41
CA HIS A 125 -10.78 -18.61 9.69
C HIS A 125 -11.86 -18.92 8.64
N GLN A 126 -12.77 -18.03 8.36
CA GLN A 126 -13.70 -18.19 7.24
C GLN A 126 -12.99 -17.94 5.90
N ASP A 127 -12.51 -19.01 5.34
CA ASP A 127 -11.28 -19.08 4.58
C ASP A 127 -11.34 -18.74 3.11
N TRP A 128 -12.43 -18.29 2.55
CA TRP A 128 -12.48 -17.99 1.11
C TRP A 128 -12.57 -16.49 0.78
N GLU A 129 -12.99 -15.67 1.74
CA GLU A 129 -13.24 -14.24 1.50
C GLU A 129 -11.96 -13.47 1.16
N TRP A 130 -10.82 -13.83 1.74
CA TRP A 130 -9.56 -13.14 1.50
C TRP A 130 -9.12 -13.10 0.02
N PHE A 131 -9.49 -14.12 -0.78
CA PHE A 131 -9.17 -14.19 -2.21
C PHE A 131 -10.40 -13.99 -3.11
N ASN A 132 -11.55 -13.64 -2.53
CA ASN A 132 -12.77 -13.40 -3.29
C ASN A 132 -12.57 -12.23 -4.27
N MET A 133 -12.53 -12.57 -5.56
CA MET A 133 -12.29 -11.65 -6.67
C MET A 133 -13.55 -10.98 -7.18
N SER A 134 -14.75 -11.31 -6.62
CA SER A 134 -15.97 -10.61 -7.02
C SER A 134 -15.88 -9.11 -6.67
N PRO A 135 -16.63 -8.23 -7.35
CA PRO A 135 -16.60 -6.79 -7.05
C PRO A 135 -16.88 -6.43 -5.59
N ASN A 136 -17.66 -7.27 -4.90
CA ASN A 136 -17.98 -7.11 -3.49
C ASN A 136 -17.11 -7.97 -2.55
N GLY A 137 -16.25 -8.81 -3.10
CA GLY A 137 -15.31 -9.63 -2.34
C GLY A 137 -14.14 -8.82 -1.81
N ALA A 138 -13.40 -9.38 -0.87
CA ALA A 138 -12.29 -8.68 -0.22
C ALA A 138 -11.21 -8.28 -1.24
N LEU A 139 -10.66 -9.24 -1.97
CA LEU A 139 -9.59 -9.00 -2.93
C LEU A 139 -10.07 -8.24 -4.17
N GLY A 140 -11.27 -8.56 -4.67
CA GLY A 140 -11.86 -7.85 -5.80
C GLY A 140 -12.09 -6.38 -5.52
N SER A 141 -12.69 -6.04 -4.38
CA SER A 141 -12.93 -4.64 -3.99
C SER A 141 -11.64 -3.87 -3.73
N LEU A 142 -10.63 -4.50 -3.11
CA LEU A 142 -9.29 -3.90 -2.94
C LEU A 142 -8.70 -3.50 -4.31
N ARG A 143 -8.66 -4.45 -5.24
CA ARG A 143 -8.07 -4.24 -6.57
C ARG A 143 -8.83 -3.22 -7.38
N MET A 144 -10.15 -3.23 -7.34
CA MET A 144 -10.98 -2.20 -7.99
C MET A 144 -10.70 -0.80 -7.43
N GLY A 145 -10.59 -0.66 -6.11
CA GLY A 145 -10.26 0.60 -5.46
C GLY A 145 -8.90 1.13 -5.92
N PHE A 146 -7.86 0.30 -5.88
CA PHE A 146 -6.53 0.70 -6.36
C PHE A 146 -6.50 1.01 -7.85
N ARG A 147 -7.16 0.21 -8.69
CA ARG A 147 -7.25 0.47 -10.14
C ARG A 147 -7.83 1.85 -10.42
N SER A 148 -8.99 2.16 -9.85
CA SER A 148 -9.66 3.45 -10.03
C SER A 148 -8.77 4.63 -9.62
N VAL A 149 -8.09 4.52 -8.48
CA VAL A 149 -7.19 5.57 -8.01
C VAL A 149 -5.96 5.72 -8.91
N ILE A 150 -5.36 4.62 -9.34
CA ILE A 150 -4.20 4.63 -10.24
C ILE A 150 -4.56 5.27 -11.57
N GLU A 151 -5.69 4.92 -12.17
CA GLU A 151 -6.19 5.55 -13.42
C GLU A 151 -6.37 7.07 -13.27
N ASN A 152 -6.83 7.54 -12.10
CA ASN A 152 -6.94 8.96 -11.81
C ASN A 152 -5.54 9.62 -11.70
N ILE A 153 -4.59 8.98 -11.01
CA ILE A 153 -3.21 9.49 -10.90
C ILE A 153 -2.54 9.55 -12.28
N GLU A 154 -2.70 8.50 -13.10
CA GLU A 154 -2.17 8.47 -14.47
C GLU A 154 -2.70 9.64 -15.30
N ARG A 155 -4.01 9.87 -15.26
CA ARG A 155 -4.67 10.95 -15.99
C ARG A 155 -4.25 12.33 -15.49
N ASP A 156 -4.28 12.55 -14.17
CA ASP A 156 -4.14 13.87 -13.57
C ASP A 156 -2.68 14.36 -13.58
N TYR A 157 -1.71 13.42 -13.51
CA TYR A 157 -0.28 13.73 -13.48
C TYR A 157 0.49 13.33 -14.76
N GLY A 158 -0.17 12.71 -15.74
CA GLY A 158 0.50 12.21 -16.95
C GLY A 158 1.57 11.17 -16.63
N LEU A 159 1.28 10.28 -15.68
CA LEU A 159 2.14 9.16 -15.28
C LEU A 159 1.64 7.88 -15.93
N LYS A 160 2.42 6.79 -15.79
CA LYS A 160 2.05 5.46 -16.28
C LYS A 160 2.34 4.40 -15.23
N TYR A 161 1.37 3.54 -14.97
CA TYR A 161 1.52 2.33 -14.19
C TYR A 161 1.82 1.15 -15.13
N ASN A 162 2.87 0.38 -14.83
CA ASN A 162 3.37 -0.64 -15.75
C ASN A 162 2.87 -2.06 -15.44
N LYS A 163 1.90 -2.21 -14.53
CA LYS A 163 1.26 -3.49 -14.19
C LYS A 163 -0.23 -3.43 -14.47
N GLU A 164 -0.83 -4.58 -14.74
CA GLU A 164 -2.26 -4.74 -14.86
C GLU A 164 -2.82 -5.22 -13.51
N ILE A 165 -3.71 -4.44 -12.90
CA ILE A 165 -4.46 -4.86 -11.72
C ILE A 165 -5.65 -5.71 -12.22
N ARG A 166 -5.65 -6.99 -11.91
CA ARG A 166 -6.65 -7.97 -12.37
C ARG A 166 -7.78 -8.13 -11.38
#